data_37f54977a564e5e39985ea2e50608fea
#
_entry.id   37f54977a564e5e39985ea2e50608fea
#
_cell.length_a   1.000
_cell.length_b   1.000
_cell.length_c   1.000
_cell.angle_alpha   90.00
_cell.angle_beta   90.00
_cell.angle_gamma   90.00
#
_symmetry.space_group_name_H-M   'P 1'
#
loop_
_entity.id
_entity.type
_entity.pdbx_description
1 polymer ?
#
loop_
_entity_poly.entity_id
_entity_poly.type
_entity_poly.pdbx_seq_one_letter_code
_entity_poly.pdbx_strand_id
1 'polypeptide(L)'
;MDLPDGLKEKIRVCNATYTVRFGVRLRGDIHTFTGYRSVHSEHMEPVKGGIRYSLDVNQDEVEALAALMTYKCALVEAPFGGSKGGLCLDPRQYDEHELEAITRRFAYELIKRDLIHPSQNVPAPDMGTGEREMAWIADQYARMNTTDINARACVTGKPINAGGIQGRTEATGRGVQYALREFFRHPADMKIVGLDGSLDNKRVVVQGLGNVGYHAAKFLQEEDSCLITGIIERDGALTNDDGIDVEAVRAHIMAKGGVKGFDGARYVENGSTVLEKACDILIPAAHEGVINLENAARIDTKVIIEAANGPVTAGADEILRDKGVVIIPDMYANAGGVTVSYFEWVKNLSHIRFGRMQRREEEARNNLLVAELDRLDQYLGDRWSMTPEFKEQYLRGAGELELVRSGLDDTMRITYQQMSERWHSHNDVKDLRTAAFMLAIDKIAAGYRAKGI
;
A
#
# COMPACT_ATOMS: atom_id res chain seq x y z
N MET A 1 11.43 -20.40 -15.80
CA MET A 1 12.62 -19.70 -15.26
C MET A 1 13.74 -20.73 -15.07
N ASP A 2 14.85 -20.53 -15.70
CA ASP A 2 16.02 -21.41 -15.57
C ASP A 2 16.95 -20.89 -14.45
N LEU A 3 16.65 -21.29 -13.22
CA LEU A 3 17.43 -20.94 -12.03
C LEU A 3 18.03 -22.21 -11.43
N PRO A 4 19.28 -22.16 -10.93
CA PRO A 4 19.89 -23.26 -10.17
C PRO A 4 19.03 -23.63 -8.95
N ASP A 5 18.93 -24.92 -8.64
CA ASP A 5 18.07 -25.40 -7.56
C ASP A 5 18.41 -24.80 -6.19
N GLY A 6 19.71 -24.62 -5.90
CA GLY A 6 20.13 -23.96 -4.66
C GLY A 6 19.69 -22.51 -4.57
N LEU A 7 19.61 -21.79 -5.70
CA LEU A 7 19.09 -20.41 -5.71
C LEU A 7 17.56 -20.39 -5.57
N LYS A 8 16.85 -21.35 -6.18
CA LYS A 8 15.39 -21.51 -5.97
C LYS A 8 15.06 -21.73 -4.49
N GLU A 9 15.82 -22.62 -3.85
CA GLU A 9 15.67 -22.91 -2.41
C GLU A 9 15.97 -21.65 -1.57
N LYS A 10 17.06 -20.93 -1.88
CA LYS A 10 17.43 -19.69 -1.19
C LYS A 10 16.37 -18.60 -1.31
N ILE A 11 15.67 -18.50 -2.43
CA ILE A 11 14.60 -17.52 -2.65
C ILE A 11 13.30 -17.93 -1.91
N ARG A 12 13.11 -19.22 -1.67
CA ARG A 12 11.88 -19.78 -1.09
C ARG A 12 11.83 -19.69 0.43
N VAL A 13 12.97 -19.82 1.11
CA VAL A 13 13.05 -19.92 2.56
C VAL A 13 13.48 -18.63 3.24
N CYS A 14 13.00 -18.41 4.45
CA CYS A 14 13.45 -17.29 5.28
C CYS A 14 14.92 -17.49 5.71
N ASN A 15 15.70 -16.40 5.67
CA ASN A 15 17.09 -16.42 6.14
C ASN A 15 17.19 -16.65 7.64
N ALA A 16 16.31 -15.98 8.42
CA ALA A 16 16.30 -16.11 9.87
C ALA A 16 14.93 -15.71 10.44
N THR A 17 14.52 -16.39 11.49
CA THR A 17 13.34 -16.00 12.29
C THR A 17 13.71 -15.98 13.77
N TYR A 18 13.38 -14.88 14.42
CA TYR A 18 13.66 -14.64 15.83
C TYR A 18 12.36 -14.65 16.62
N THR A 19 12.30 -15.51 17.65
CA THR A 19 11.26 -15.46 18.66
C THR A 19 11.81 -14.77 19.90
N VAL A 20 11.16 -13.71 20.34
CA VAL A 20 11.52 -12.97 21.55
C VAL A 20 10.42 -13.08 22.60
N ARG A 21 10.80 -13.37 23.84
CA ARG A 21 9.90 -13.38 24.99
C ARG A 21 10.38 -12.37 26.00
N PHE A 22 9.46 -11.56 26.52
CA PHE A 22 9.79 -10.48 27.45
C PHE A 22 8.65 -10.21 28.42
N GLY A 23 9.00 -9.70 29.59
CA GLY A 23 8.04 -9.28 30.61
C GLY A 23 7.89 -7.77 30.67
N VAL A 24 6.66 -7.31 30.91
CA VAL A 24 6.32 -5.92 31.22
C VAL A 24 5.49 -5.90 32.50
N ARG A 25 5.80 -4.99 33.42
CA ARG A 25 4.98 -4.79 34.65
C ARG A 25 3.77 -3.92 34.26
N LEU A 26 2.58 -4.51 34.32
CA LEU A 26 1.31 -3.85 34.06
C LEU A 26 0.34 -4.16 35.19
N ARG A 27 -0.44 -3.18 35.62
CA ARG A 27 -1.49 -3.36 36.64
C ARG A 27 -0.99 -4.02 37.94
N GLY A 28 0.30 -3.82 38.27
CA GLY A 28 0.93 -4.39 39.49
C GLY A 28 1.63 -5.74 39.26
N ASP A 29 1.32 -6.46 38.17
CA ASP A 29 1.84 -7.80 37.88
C ASP A 29 2.78 -7.80 36.66
N ILE A 30 3.52 -8.90 36.49
CA ILE A 30 4.36 -9.11 35.30
C ILE A 30 3.57 -9.88 34.24
N HIS A 31 3.32 -9.23 33.09
CA HIS A 31 2.74 -9.83 31.92
C HIS A 31 3.83 -10.24 30.93
N THR A 32 3.75 -11.46 30.41
CA THR A 32 4.74 -12.00 29.45
C THR A 32 4.17 -11.98 28.05
N PHE A 33 4.97 -11.49 27.10
CA PHE A 33 4.61 -11.40 25.69
C PHE A 33 5.55 -12.20 24.81
N THR A 34 5.03 -12.73 23.71
CA THR A 34 5.81 -13.42 22.67
C THR A 34 5.72 -12.61 21.39
N GLY A 35 6.87 -12.24 20.86
CA GLY A 35 6.98 -11.53 19.59
C GLY A 35 7.91 -12.23 18.63
N TYR A 36 7.76 -11.92 17.35
CA TYR A 36 8.51 -12.50 16.25
C TYR A 36 9.09 -11.41 15.35
N ARG A 37 10.25 -11.68 14.76
CA ARG A 37 10.80 -10.91 13.64
C ARG A 37 11.46 -11.88 12.68
N SER A 38 10.93 -11.97 11.44
CA SER A 38 11.49 -12.80 10.38
C SER A 38 12.17 -11.94 9.32
N VAL A 39 13.31 -12.39 8.85
CA VAL A 39 14.05 -11.88 7.70
C VAL A 39 13.96 -12.94 6.61
N HIS A 40 13.24 -12.64 5.54
CA HIS A 40 13.08 -13.59 4.44
C HIS A 40 14.27 -13.53 3.49
N SER A 41 14.60 -12.34 2.97
CA SER A 41 15.66 -12.22 1.96
C SER A 41 16.46 -10.94 2.14
N GLU A 42 17.76 -11.08 2.13
CA GLU A 42 18.77 -10.02 2.17
C GLU A 42 19.48 -9.85 0.81
N HIS A 43 18.76 -10.17 -0.29
CA HIS A 43 19.28 -9.88 -1.64
C HIS A 43 19.52 -8.37 -1.82
N MET A 44 18.80 -7.56 -1.10
CA MET A 44 18.92 -6.11 -0.95
C MET A 44 18.79 -5.73 0.52
N GLU A 45 19.50 -4.71 0.97
CA GLU A 45 19.45 -4.17 2.34
C GLU A 45 19.15 -2.68 2.32
N PRO A 46 18.45 -2.19 3.38
CA PRO A 46 17.92 -2.94 4.53
C PRO A 46 16.72 -3.82 4.17
N VAL A 47 16.40 -4.79 5.03
CA VAL A 47 15.16 -5.53 4.91
C VAL A 47 13.99 -4.71 5.49
N LYS A 48 12.80 -4.83 4.89
CA LYS A 48 11.64 -4.00 5.19
C LYS A 48 10.39 -4.84 5.45
N GLY A 49 9.61 -4.47 6.48
CA GLY A 49 8.31 -5.08 6.71
C GLY A 49 7.64 -4.64 8.01
N GLY A 50 6.31 -4.64 8.01
CA GLY A 50 5.47 -4.17 9.12
C GLY A 50 5.61 -5.00 10.41
N ILE A 51 5.14 -4.43 11.52
CA ILE A 51 4.94 -5.11 12.81
C ILE A 51 3.44 -5.20 13.05
N ARG A 52 2.92 -6.42 13.18
CA ARG A 52 1.50 -6.73 13.42
C ARG A 52 1.25 -7.00 14.90
N TYR A 53 0.16 -6.46 15.43
CA TYR A 53 -0.37 -6.82 16.74
C TYR A 53 -1.69 -7.56 16.55
N SER A 54 -1.69 -8.88 16.81
CA SER A 54 -2.87 -9.73 16.74
C SER A 54 -2.65 -10.98 17.60
N LEU A 55 -3.73 -11.58 18.10
CA LEU A 55 -3.68 -12.87 18.79
C LEU A 55 -3.28 -14.02 17.87
N ASP A 56 -3.49 -13.88 16.56
CA ASP A 56 -3.20 -14.91 15.55
C ASP A 56 -1.71 -14.93 15.16
N VAL A 57 -0.93 -13.93 15.57
CA VAL A 57 0.50 -13.82 15.25
C VAL A 57 1.26 -15.04 15.74
N ASN A 58 1.85 -15.75 14.80
CA ASN A 58 2.71 -16.90 15.03
C ASN A 58 3.90 -16.89 14.05
N GLN A 59 4.82 -17.83 14.19
CA GLN A 59 6.02 -17.88 13.37
C GLN A 59 5.72 -18.08 11.88
N ASP A 60 4.87 -19.04 11.55
CA ASP A 60 4.57 -19.39 10.15
C ASP A 60 3.92 -18.21 9.40
N GLU A 61 2.99 -17.51 10.04
CA GLU A 61 2.37 -16.30 9.49
C GLU A 61 3.41 -15.20 9.23
N VAL A 62 4.29 -14.95 10.21
CA VAL A 62 5.33 -13.91 10.08
C VAL A 62 6.32 -14.25 8.97
N GLU A 63 6.70 -15.52 8.80
CA GLU A 63 7.57 -15.98 7.72
C GLU A 63 6.91 -15.84 6.35
N ALA A 64 5.66 -16.27 6.21
CA ALA A 64 4.89 -16.11 4.98
C ALA A 64 4.76 -14.63 4.56
N LEU A 65 4.41 -13.76 5.51
CA LEU A 65 4.31 -12.33 5.26
C LEU A 65 5.66 -11.67 4.96
N ALA A 66 6.77 -12.16 5.53
CA ALA A 66 8.12 -11.68 5.21
C ALA A 66 8.52 -12.04 3.76
N ALA A 67 8.13 -13.24 3.29
CA ALA A 67 8.33 -13.66 1.90
C ALA A 67 7.54 -12.76 0.94
N LEU A 68 6.27 -12.50 1.22
CA LEU A 68 5.44 -11.58 0.42
C LEU A 68 6.04 -10.16 0.38
N MET A 69 6.63 -9.68 1.47
CA MET A 69 7.32 -8.38 1.47
C MET A 69 8.53 -8.37 0.54
N THR A 70 9.31 -9.45 0.49
CA THR A 70 10.44 -9.58 -0.45
C THR A 70 9.97 -9.46 -1.90
N TYR A 71 8.97 -10.26 -2.29
CA TYR A 71 8.45 -10.24 -3.66
C TYR A 71 7.84 -8.88 -4.02
N LYS A 72 7.10 -8.28 -3.09
CA LYS A 72 6.49 -6.95 -3.28
C LYS A 72 7.56 -5.87 -3.49
N CYS A 73 8.57 -5.79 -2.63
CA CYS A 73 9.66 -4.81 -2.76
C CYS A 73 10.43 -5.00 -4.07
N ALA A 74 10.76 -6.24 -4.43
CA ALA A 74 11.48 -6.55 -5.67
C ALA A 74 10.65 -6.19 -6.91
N LEU A 75 9.33 -6.46 -6.90
CA LEU A 75 8.45 -6.16 -8.02
C LEU A 75 8.46 -4.66 -8.36
N VAL A 76 8.23 -3.80 -7.36
CA VAL A 76 8.15 -2.34 -7.52
C VAL A 76 9.52 -1.64 -7.43
N GLU A 77 10.61 -2.41 -7.47
CA GLU A 77 12.00 -1.90 -7.41
C GLU A 77 12.29 -1.01 -6.20
N ALA A 78 11.55 -1.20 -5.10
CA ALA A 78 11.94 -0.63 -3.83
C ALA A 78 13.22 -1.37 -3.35
N PRO A 79 14.33 -0.64 -3.07
CA PRO A 79 15.62 -1.27 -2.79
C PRO A 79 15.69 -1.86 -1.38
N PHE A 80 14.78 -2.78 -1.10
CA PHE A 80 14.64 -3.47 0.16
C PHE A 80 14.61 -4.98 -0.02
N GLY A 81 15.24 -5.68 0.90
CA GLY A 81 14.88 -7.07 1.19
C GLY A 81 13.55 -7.16 1.94
N GLY A 82 13.13 -8.36 2.30
CA GLY A 82 11.85 -8.57 2.98
C GLY A 82 11.99 -9.05 4.42
N SER A 83 11.21 -8.43 5.29
CA SER A 83 11.04 -8.87 6.67
C SER A 83 9.60 -8.69 7.14
N LYS A 84 9.27 -9.29 8.26
CA LYS A 84 7.99 -9.10 8.95
C LYS A 84 8.18 -9.30 10.45
N GLY A 85 7.41 -8.57 11.24
CA GLY A 85 7.35 -8.78 12.68
C GLY A 85 5.93 -8.87 13.18
N GLY A 86 5.79 -9.36 14.40
CA GLY A 86 4.51 -9.38 15.07
C GLY A 86 4.64 -9.60 16.55
N LEU A 87 3.61 -9.20 17.29
CA LEU A 87 3.47 -9.42 18.71
C LEU A 87 2.11 -10.05 18.96
N CYS A 88 2.11 -11.19 19.65
CA CYS A 88 0.88 -11.92 19.98
C CYS A 88 0.16 -11.19 21.12
N LEU A 89 -0.74 -10.26 20.76
CA LEU A 89 -1.62 -9.55 21.69
C LEU A 89 -2.82 -8.93 20.94
N ASP A 90 -3.92 -8.72 21.65
CA ASP A 90 -5.03 -7.88 21.21
C ASP A 90 -4.83 -6.46 21.74
N PRO A 91 -4.50 -5.46 20.90
CA PRO A 91 -4.22 -4.11 21.36
C PRO A 91 -5.41 -3.43 22.04
N ARG A 92 -6.66 -3.89 21.78
CA ARG A 92 -7.88 -3.33 22.39
C ARG A 92 -8.02 -3.66 23.89
N GLN A 93 -7.23 -4.61 24.40
CA GLN A 93 -7.23 -5.02 25.81
C GLN A 93 -6.34 -4.15 26.71
N TYR A 94 -5.58 -3.23 26.11
CA TYR A 94 -4.58 -2.39 26.77
C TYR A 94 -4.89 -0.92 26.53
N ASP A 95 -4.67 -0.10 27.55
CA ASP A 95 -4.70 1.35 27.38
C ASP A 95 -3.44 1.87 26.67
N GLU A 96 -3.42 3.16 26.36
CA GLU A 96 -2.32 3.76 25.61
C GLU A 96 -0.97 3.66 26.33
N HIS A 97 -0.95 3.87 27.66
CA HIS A 97 0.29 3.77 28.46
C HIS A 97 0.81 2.34 28.52
N GLU A 98 -0.08 1.38 28.62
CA GLU A 98 0.26 -0.04 28.63
C GLU A 98 0.81 -0.47 27.25
N LEU A 99 0.15 -0.05 26.17
CA LEU A 99 0.63 -0.30 24.79
C LEU A 99 1.98 0.36 24.54
N GLU A 100 2.21 1.58 25.05
CA GLU A 100 3.50 2.23 24.96
C GLU A 100 4.59 1.42 25.68
N ALA A 101 4.33 1.00 26.92
CA ALA A 101 5.28 0.21 27.70
C ALA A 101 5.62 -1.13 27.03
N ILE A 102 4.61 -1.84 26.48
CA ILE A 102 4.77 -3.09 25.74
C ILE A 102 5.59 -2.85 24.47
N THR A 103 5.21 -1.84 23.66
CA THR A 103 5.85 -1.52 22.38
C THR A 103 7.31 -1.12 22.58
N ARG A 104 7.62 -0.25 23.54
CA ARG A 104 9.00 0.13 23.87
C ARG A 104 9.84 -1.05 24.35
N ARG A 105 9.26 -1.94 25.15
CA ARG A 105 9.96 -3.15 25.61
C ARG A 105 10.21 -4.11 24.45
N PHE A 106 9.25 -4.32 23.56
CA PHE A 106 9.44 -5.12 22.35
C PHE A 106 10.51 -4.51 21.44
N ALA A 107 10.44 -3.18 21.19
CA ALA A 107 11.45 -2.46 20.44
C ALA A 107 12.85 -2.63 21.04
N TYR A 108 13.00 -2.50 22.37
CA TYR A 108 14.28 -2.75 23.04
C TYR A 108 14.84 -4.14 22.74
N GLU A 109 13.98 -5.19 22.78
CA GLU A 109 14.41 -6.57 22.49
C GLU A 109 14.86 -6.74 21.04
N LEU A 110 14.22 -6.03 20.08
CA LEU A 110 14.59 -6.07 18.67
C LEU A 110 15.85 -5.22 18.39
N ILE A 111 15.96 -4.02 18.94
CA ILE A 111 17.09 -3.10 18.71
C ILE A 111 18.41 -3.71 19.16
N LYS A 112 18.47 -4.33 20.34
CA LYS A 112 19.71 -4.97 20.83
C LYS A 112 20.20 -6.17 20.00
N ARG A 113 19.42 -6.55 18.96
CA ARG A 113 19.73 -7.63 18.02
C ARG A 113 19.83 -7.14 16.57
N ASP A 114 19.89 -5.83 16.36
CA ASP A 114 19.88 -5.16 15.06
C ASP A 114 18.67 -5.51 14.17
N LEU A 115 17.58 -5.96 14.80
CA LEU A 115 16.29 -6.25 14.15
C LEU A 115 15.40 -5.01 14.00
N ILE A 116 15.85 -3.87 14.50
CA ILE A 116 15.42 -2.50 14.18
C ILE A 116 16.69 -1.68 14.00
N HIS A 117 17.00 -1.29 12.76
CA HIS A 117 18.19 -0.52 12.44
C HIS A 117 18.03 0.16 11.06
N PRO A 118 18.43 1.44 10.88
CA PRO A 118 18.27 2.18 9.62
C PRO A 118 18.85 1.49 8.39
N SER A 119 19.97 0.76 8.54
CA SER A 119 20.71 0.15 7.45
C SER A 119 20.52 -1.37 7.34
N GLN A 120 19.83 -2.03 8.28
CA GLN A 120 19.70 -3.49 8.29
C GLN A 120 18.25 -3.94 8.26
N ASN A 121 17.40 -3.39 9.13
CA ASN A 121 16.02 -3.88 9.28
C ASN A 121 15.08 -2.75 9.72
N VAL A 122 14.20 -2.33 8.81
CA VAL A 122 13.35 -1.15 8.97
C VAL A 122 11.88 -1.54 9.07
N PRO A 123 11.30 -1.56 10.28
CA PRO A 123 9.87 -1.79 10.48
C PRO A 123 8.97 -0.71 9.88
N ALA A 124 7.68 -1.05 9.80
CA ALA A 124 6.59 -0.17 9.40
C ALA A 124 5.31 -0.54 10.16
N PRO A 125 4.23 0.25 10.09
CA PRO A 125 2.93 -0.15 10.61
C PRO A 125 2.35 -1.34 9.85
N ASP A 126 1.52 -2.11 10.55
CA ASP A 126 0.68 -3.18 10.02
C ASP A 126 -0.61 -3.28 10.85
N MET A 127 -1.38 -4.33 10.71
CA MET A 127 -2.60 -4.53 11.51
C MET A 127 -2.32 -4.41 13.01
N GLY A 128 -3.11 -3.61 13.71
CA GLY A 128 -2.99 -3.38 15.15
C GLY A 128 -1.89 -2.39 15.57
N THR A 129 -1.14 -1.82 14.61
CA THR A 129 -0.15 -0.76 14.85
C THR A 129 -0.34 0.42 13.89
N GLY A 130 0.15 1.59 14.27
CA GLY A 130 0.03 2.81 13.48
C GLY A 130 1.20 3.78 13.68
N GLU A 131 0.96 5.03 13.32
CA GLU A 131 1.95 6.10 13.46
C GLU A 131 2.46 6.27 14.90
N ARG A 132 1.58 6.07 15.87
CA ARG A 132 1.86 6.19 17.30
C ARG A 132 2.91 5.16 17.76
N GLU A 133 2.68 3.88 17.44
CA GLU A 133 3.61 2.80 17.77
C GLU A 133 4.96 3.00 17.07
N MET A 134 4.96 3.47 15.81
CA MET A 134 6.19 3.78 15.09
C MET A 134 6.95 4.95 15.70
N ALA A 135 6.26 5.96 16.23
CA ALA A 135 6.89 7.05 16.97
C ALA A 135 7.58 6.55 18.26
N TRP A 136 6.92 5.68 19.04
CA TRP A 136 7.52 5.07 20.23
C TRP A 136 8.75 4.21 19.93
N ILE A 137 8.70 3.43 18.83
CA ILE A 137 9.84 2.62 18.39
C ILE A 137 11.01 3.51 17.96
N ALA A 138 10.74 4.58 17.19
CA ALA A 138 11.78 5.52 16.76
C ALA A 138 12.44 6.24 17.94
N ASP A 139 11.65 6.69 18.93
CA ASP A 139 12.18 7.32 20.15
C ASP A 139 12.99 6.31 20.98
N GLN A 140 12.51 5.08 21.12
CA GLN A 140 13.24 4.01 21.82
C GLN A 140 14.59 3.73 21.15
N TYR A 141 14.62 3.68 19.79
CA TYR A 141 15.86 3.49 19.04
C TYR A 141 16.84 4.66 19.26
N ALA A 142 16.38 5.90 19.16
CA ALA A 142 17.20 7.08 19.35
C ALA A 142 17.80 7.18 20.76
N ARG A 143 17.07 6.76 21.78
CA ARG A 143 17.57 6.70 23.18
C ARG A 143 18.68 5.66 23.37
N MET A 144 18.64 4.56 22.62
CA MET A 144 19.65 3.49 22.71
C MET A 144 20.88 3.78 21.83
N ASN A 145 20.72 4.57 20.77
CA ASN A 145 21.74 4.87 19.74
C ASN A 145 21.91 6.39 19.58
N THR A 146 22.33 7.06 20.66
CA THR A 146 22.39 8.53 20.76
C THR A 146 23.34 9.20 19.78
N THR A 147 24.26 8.48 19.16
CA THR A 147 25.24 8.97 18.18
C THR A 147 24.82 8.66 16.73
N ASP A 148 23.74 7.92 16.51
CA ASP A 148 23.27 7.59 15.17
C ASP A 148 22.47 8.76 14.60
N ILE A 149 23.10 9.50 13.67
CA ILE A 149 22.45 10.62 12.97
C ILE A 149 21.27 10.16 12.10
N ASN A 150 21.21 8.88 11.72
CA ASN A 150 20.16 8.27 10.90
C ASN A 150 19.03 7.65 11.74
N ALA A 151 19.04 7.83 13.06
CA ALA A 151 18.08 7.19 13.97
C ALA A 151 16.61 7.32 13.53
N ARG A 152 16.23 8.43 12.87
CA ARG A 152 14.88 8.62 12.36
C ARG A 152 14.50 7.67 11.22
N ALA A 153 15.48 7.11 10.51
CA ALA A 153 15.26 6.16 9.41
C ALA A 153 15.08 4.71 9.91
N CYS A 154 15.19 4.44 11.21
CA CYS A 154 15.06 3.09 11.77
C CYS A 154 13.68 2.46 11.59
N VAL A 155 12.64 3.25 11.38
CA VAL A 155 11.25 2.84 11.07
C VAL A 155 10.60 3.82 10.09
N THR A 156 9.55 3.38 9.41
CA THR A 156 8.71 4.23 8.56
C THR A 156 7.25 4.20 9.01
N GLY A 157 6.43 5.14 8.52
CA GLY A 157 5.04 5.30 8.94
C GLY A 157 4.91 6.06 10.26
N LYS A 158 5.86 6.95 10.54
CA LYS A 158 5.83 7.87 11.68
C LYS A 158 4.89 9.05 11.43
N PRO A 159 4.41 9.72 12.47
CA PRO A 159 3.75 11.02 12.33
C PRO A 159 4.65 12.02 11.59
N ILE A 160 4.05 12.95 10.83
CA ILE A 160 4.78 13.95 10.03
C ILE A 160 5.77 14.76 10.90
N ASN A 161 5.35 15.17 12.10
CA ASN A 161 6.19 15.93 13.04
C ASN A 161 7.32 15.09 13.65
N ALA A 162 7.26 13.76 13.57
CA ALA A 162 8.30 12.83 14.01
C ALA A 162 9.20 12.33 12.86
N GLY A 163 9.12 12.92 11.68
CA GLY A 163 9.92 12.56 10.50
C GLY A 163 9.18 11.69 9.48
N GLY A 164 7.87 11.55 9.62
CA GLY A 164 7.00 10.93 8.61
C GLY A 164 6.95 11.72 7.31
N ILE A 165 6.30 11.17 6.30
CA ILE A 165 6.18 11.77 4.96
C ILE A 165 4.71 12.04 4.61
N GLN A 166 4.44 13.15 3.92
CA GLN A 166 3.11 13.43 3.40
C GLN A 166 2.68 12.37 2.37
N GLY A 167 1.39 12.10 2.29
CA GLY A 167 0.84 11.10 1.37
C GLY A 167 0.95 9.66 1.85
N ARG A 168 1.60 9.36 3.00
CA ARG A 168 1.75 7.98 3.48
C ARG A 168 0.41 7.33 3.84
N THR A 169 -0.52 8.09 4.43
CA THR A 169 -1.84 7.60 4.83
C THR A 169 -2.66 7.16 3.62
N GLU A 170 -2.65 7.92 2.54
CA GLU A 170 -3.39 7.63 1.32
C GLU A 170 -2.66 6.66 0.36
N ALA A 171 -1.36 6.41 0.58
CA ALA A 171 -0.47 5.79 -0.39
C ALA A 171 -0.95 4.46 -0.97
N THR A 172 -1.52 3.59 -0.13
CA THR A 172 -1.99 2.27 -0.58
C THR A 172 -3.23 2.41 -1.45
N GLY A 173 -4.22 3.21 -1.04
CA GLY A 173 -5.42 3.47 -1.83
C GLY A 173 -5.11 4.24 -3.11
N ARG A 174 -4.18 5.18 -3.07
CA ARG A 174 -3.68 5.90 -4.24
C ARG A 174 -2.98 4.95 -5.22
N GLY A 175 -2.19 4.00 -4.71
CA GLY A 175 -1.57 2.94 -5.52
C GLY A 175 -2.61 2.06 -6.23
N VAL A 176 -3.71 1.71 -5.57
CA VAL A 176 -4.84 0.98 -6.18
C VAL A 176 -5.44 1.78 -7.34
N GLN A 177 -5.68 3.08 -7.16
CA GLN A 177 -6.16 3.95 -8.23
C GLN A 177 -5.19 3.99 -9.42
N TYR A 178 -3.89 4.20 -9.17
CA TYR A 178 -2.88 4.25 -10.23
C TYR A 178 -2.76 2.91 -10.96
N ALA A 179 -2.84 1.79 -10.25
CA ALA A 179 -2.84 0.47 -10.86
C ALA A 179 -4.03 0.26 -11.81
N LEU A 180 -5.23 0.73 -11.45
CA LEU A 180 -6.39 0.69 -12.33
C LEU A 180 -6.20 1.63 -13.54
N ARG A 181 -5.73 2.85 -13.31
CA ARG A 181 -5.44 3.78 -14.41
C ARG A 181 -4.48 3.17 -15.43
N GLU A 182 -3.43 2.50 -14.98
CA GLU A 182 -2.48 1.84 -15.88
C GLU A 182 -3.11 0.66 -16.60
N PHE A 183 -3.86 -0.21 -15.92
CA PHE A 183 -4.61 -1.29 -16.57
C PHE A 183 -5.48 -0.75 -17.73
N PHE A 184 -6.24 0.32 -17.47
CA PHE A 184 -7.12 0.94 -18.47
C PHE A 184 -6.37 1.65 -19.60
N ARG A 185 -5.10 1.99 -19.44
CA ARG A 185 -4.24 2.56 -20.50
C ARG A 185 -3.66 1.53 -21.46
N HIS A 186 -3.79 0.21 -21.17
CA HIS A 186 -3.25 -0.87 -22.00
C HIS A 186 -4.34 -1.52 -22.86
N PRO A 187 -4.42 -1.20 -24.19
CA PRO A 187 -5.51 -1.69 -25.04
C PRO A 187 -5.57 -3.21 -25.15
N ALA A 188 -4.42 -3.90 -25.06
CA ALA A 188 -4.37 -5.36 -25.10
C ALA A 188 -5.08 -5.98 -23.90
N ASP A 189 -4.86 -5.42 -22.70
CA ASP A 189 -5.44 -5.89 -21.46
C ASP A 189 -6.94 -5.60 -21.40
N MET A 190 -7.33 -4.38 -21.84
CA MET A 190 -8.73 -3.97 -21.92
C MET A 190 -9.56 -4.85 -22.86
N LYS A 191 -8.95 -5.30 -23.97
CA LYS A 191 -9.62 -6.20 -24.91
C LYS A 191 -9.99 -7.55 -24.27
N ILE A 192 -9.20 -8.05 -23.31
CA ILE A 192 -9.47 -9.32 -22.63
C ILE A 192 -10.77 -9.24 -21.83
N VAL A 193 -10.97 -8.12 -21.11
CA VAL A 193 -12.15 -7.92 -20.25
C VAL A 193 -13.36 -7.32 -20.99
N GLY A 194 -13.18 -6.90 -22.25
CA GLY A 194 -14.25 -6.32 -23.07
C GLY A 194 -14.76 -4.97 -22.56
N LEU A 195 -13.90 -4.19 -21.90
CA LEU A 195 -14.19 -2.82 -21.46
C LEU A 195 -13.53 -1.81 -22.41
N ASP A 196 -14.02 -0.57 -22.44
CA ASP A 196 -13.33 0.55 -23.09
C ASP A 196 -12.21 1.12 -22.20
N GLY A 197 -11.28 1.87 -22.76
CA GLY A 197 -10.10 2.41 -22.10
C GLY A 197 -10.35 3.60 -21.14
N SER A 198 -11.58 3.79 -20.66
CA SER A 198 -11.96 4.85 -19.73
C SER A 198 -12.45 4.29 -18.40
N LEU A 199 -12.07 4.93 -17.30
CA LEU A 199 -12.62 4.67 -15.96
C LEU A 199 -13.95 5.41 -15.72
N ASP A 200 -14.26 6.41 -16.56
CA ASP A 200 -15.48 7.20 -16.44
C ASP A 200 -16.74 6.31 -16.49
N ASN A 201 -17.64 6.53 -15.53
CA ASN A 201 -18.87 5.79 -15.33
C ASN A 201 -18.72 4.26 -15.11
N LYS A 202 -17.53 3.74 -14.84
CA LYS A 202 -17.37 2.32 -14.45
C LYS A 202 -17.96 2.08 -13.08
N ARG A 203 -18.75 1.00 -12.96
CA ARG A 203 -19.39 0.58 -11.71
C ARG A 203 -18.41 -0.15 -10.84
N VAL A 204 -18.20 0.36 -9.63
CA VAL A 204 -17.23 -0.15 -8.67
C VAL A 204 -17.92 -0.63 -7.41
N VAL A 205 -17.58 -1.83 -6.95
CA VAL A 205 -17.93 -2.34 -5.62
C VAL A 205 -16.68 -2.42 -4.77
N VAL A 206 -16.73 -1.86 -3.56
CA VAL A 206 -15.60 -1.82 -2.62
C VAL A 206 -15.96 -2.58 -1.35
N GLN A 207 -15.11 -3.51 -0.93
CA GLN A 207 -15.24 -4.18 0.35
C GLN A 207 -14.25 -3.59 1.36
N GLY A 208 -14.78 -3.01 2.41
CA GLY A 208 -14.03 -2.33 3.47
C GLY A 208 -13.73 -0.88 3.13
N LEU A 209 -14.28 0.05 3.92
CA LEU A 209 -14.02 1.48 3.81
C LEU A 209 -13.03 1.94 4.91
N GLY A 210 -12.07 1.06 5.21
CA GLY A 210 -10.90 1.36 6.03
C GLY A 210 -9.94 2.31 5.30
N ASN A 211 -8.68 2.39 5.76
CA ASN A 211 -7.73 3.33 5.15
C ASN A 211 -7.54 3.11 3.64
N VAL A 212 -7.40 1.87 3.20
CA VAL A 212 -7.11 1.54 1.79
C VAL A 212 -8.35 1.73 0.91
N GLY A 213 -9.45 1.07 1.27
CA GLY A 213 -10.68 1.11 0.47
C GLY A 213 -11.30 2.49 0.38
N TYR A 214 -11.27 3.26 1.48
CA TYR A 214 -11.73 4.64 1.48
C TYR A 214 -10.97 5.52 0.49
N HIS A 215 -9.63 5.52 0.57
CA HIS A 215 -8.84 6.35 -0.35
C HIS A 215 -8.93 5.88 -1.80
N ALA A 216 -8.99 4.57 -2.05
CA ALA A 216 -9.19 4.04 -3.40
C ALA A 216 -10.54 4.47 -3.97
N ALA A 217 -11.64 4.26 -3.23
CA ALA A 217 -12.98 4.63 -3.67
C ALA A 217 -13.12 6.15 -3.88
N LYS A 218 -12.61 6.95 -2.93
CA LYS A 218 -12.61 8.41 -3.01
C LYS A 218 -11.94 8.91 -4.29
N PHE A 219 -10.71 8.49 -4.54
CA PHE A 219 -9.96 8.99 -5.69
C PHE A 219 -10.54 8.50 -7.02
N LEU A 220 -11.04 7.27 -7.10
CA LEU A 220 -11.75 6.78 -8.27
C LEU A 220 -13.03 7.57 -8.54
N GLN A 221 -13.77 7.98 -7.51
CA GLN A 221 -14.97 8.80 -7.64
C GLN A 221 -14.65 10.23 -8.04
N GLU A 222 -13.72 10.90 -7.31
CA GLU A 222 -13.44 12.33 -7.48
C GLU A 222 -12.59 12.64 -8.71
N GLU A 223 -11.63 11.78 -9.06
CA GLU A 223 -10.63 12.06 -10.09
C GLU A 223 -10.85 11.27 -11.39
N ASP A 224 -11.52 10.11 -11.31
CA ASP A 224 -11.73 9.21 -12.46
C ASP A 224 -13.21 9.04 -12.82
N SER A 225 -14.12 9.75 -12.12
CA SER A 225 -15.57 9.74 -12.36
C SER A 225 -16.19 8.34 -12.33
N CYS A 226 -15.63 7.41 -11.54
CA CYS A 226 -16.22 6.09 -11.34
C CYS A 226 -17.51 6.19 -10.49
N LEU A 227 -18.46 5.30 -10.76
CA LEU A 227 -19.67 5.13 -9.96
C LEU A 227 -19.43 4.08 -8.88
N ILE A 228 -19.38 4.48 -7.61
CA ILE A 228 -19.28 3.54 -6.49
C ILE A 228 -20.69 3.00 -6.21
N THR A 229 -20.99 1.81 -6.73
CA THR A 229 -22.35 1.21 -6.68
C THR A 229 -22.56 0.25 -5.53
N GLY A 230 -21.48 -0.09 -4.80
CA GLY A 230 -21.56 -0.93 -3.61
C GLY A 230 -20.43 -0.66 -2.64
N ILE A 231 -20.75 -0.58 -1.35
CA ILE A 231 -19.78 -0.47 -0.24
C ILE A 231 -20.15 -1.52 0.79
N ILE A 232 -19.20 -2.41 1.11
CA ILE A 232 -19.39 -3.51 2.06
C ILE A 232 -18.59 -3.23 3.33
N GLU A 233 -19.25 -3.27 4.47
CA GLU A 233 -18.66 -3.11 5.80
C GLU A 233 -19.07 -4.26 6.74
N ARG A 234 -18.52 -4.26 7.96
CA ARG A 234 -18.76 -5.33 8.96
C ARG A 234 -20.21 -5.49 9.37
N ASP A 235 -20.97 -4.40 9.39
CA ASP A 235 -22.36 -4.34 9.83
C ASP A 235 -23.37 -4.43 8.67
N GLY A 236 -22.89 -4.68 7.44
CA GLY A 236 -23.73 -4.82 6.25
C GLY A 236 -23.13 -4.16 5.03
N ALA A 237 -23.97 -3.85 4.05
CA ALA A 237 -23.52 -3.14 2.85
C ALA A 237 -24.52 -2.07 2.41
N LEU A 238 -24.02 -1.15 1.60
CA LEU A 238 -24.81 -0.14 0.90
C LEU A 238 -24.77 -0.42 -0.60
N THR A 239 -25.90 -0.25 -1.28
CA THR A 239 -25.98 -0.35 -2.75
C THR A 239 -26.79 0.80 -3.34
N ASN A 240 -26.27 1.38 -4.43
CA ASN A 240 -26.99 2.38 -5.23
C ASN A 240 -26.42 2.34 -6.66
N ASP A 241 -27.25 2.06 -7.65
CA ASP A 241 -26.80 1.95 -9.05
C ASP A 241 -26.48 3.32 -9.67
N ASP A 242 -26.99 4.40 -9.11
CA ASP A 242 -26.72 5.79 -9.50
C ASP A 242 -25.44 6.35 -8.85
N GLY A 243 -24.77 5.56 -8.00
CA GLY A 243 -23.57 5.94 -7.27
C GLY A 243 -23.84 6.31 -5.82
N ILE A 244 -22.84 6.06 -4.97
CA ILE A 244 -22.81 6.33 -3.53
C ILE A 244 -21.72 7.39 -3.27
N ASP A 245 -22.04 8.44 -2.55
CA ASP A 245 -21.05 9.44 -2.12
C ASP A 245 -20.15 8.85 -1.03
N VAL A 246 -18.87 8.63 -1.38
CA VAL A 246 -17.89 8.00 -0.50
C VAL A 246 -17.58 8.87 0.72
N GLU A 247 -17.51 10.20 0.56
CA GLU A 247 -17.26 11.13 1.66
C GLU A 247 -18.43 11.15 2.65
N ALA A 248 -19.65 11.18 2.16
CA ALA A 248 -20.84 11.13 3.00
C ALA A 248 -20.92 9.81 3.81
N VAL A 249 -20.62 8.65 3.17
CA VAL A 249 -20.57 7.37 3.87
C VAL A 249 -19.45 7.36 4.91
N ARG A 250 -18.27 7.89 4.58
CA ARG A 250 -17.14 7.97 5.53
C ARG A 250 -17.51 8.79 6.76
N ALA A 251 -18.13 9.95 6.56
CA ALA A 251 -18.61 10.79 7.65
C ALA A 251 -19.66 10.06 8.52
N HIS A 252 -20.58 9.33 7.90
CA HIS A 252 -21.59 8.53 8.61
C HIS A 252 -20.93 7.43 9.46
N ILE A 253 -19.97 6.65 8.89
CA ILE A 253 -19.24 5.61 9.63
C ILE A 253 -18.52 6.22 10.84
N MET A 254 -17.86 7.35 10.68
CA MET A 254 -17.16 8.02 11.80
C MET A 254 -18.14 8.48 12.91
N ALA A 255 -19.36 8.86 12.55
CA ALA A 255 -20.35 9.32 13.50
C ALA A 255 -21.16 8.18 14.15
N LYS A 256 -21.42 7.09 13.43
CA LYS A 256 -22.33 6.01 13.83
C LYS A 256 -21.67 4.66 14.07
N GLY A 257 -20.41 4.47 13.63
CA GLY A 257 -19.64 3.25 13.81
C GLY A 257 -19.87 2.16 12.76
N GLY A 258 -20.74 2.38 11.77
CA GLY A 258 -21.05 1.45 10.69
C GLY A 258 -21.83 2.11 9.56
N VAL A 259 -22.29 1.32 8.58
CA VAL A 259 -23.03 1.81 7.40
C VAL A 259 -24.55 1.77 7.61
N LYS A 260 -25.03 1.08 8.62
CA LYS A 260 -26.47 0.96 8.92
C LYS A 260 -27.09 2.34 9.20
N GLY A 261 -28.20 2.63 8.53
CA GLY A 261 -28.92 3.89 8.69
C GLY A 261 -28.39 5.06 7.86
N PHE A 262 -27.55 4.78 6.87
CA PHE A 262 -27.18 5.78 5.87
C PHE A 262 -28.30 5.98 4.85
N ASP A 263 -28.74 7.22 4.67
CA ASP A 263 -29.94 7.54 3.85
C ASP A 263 -29.65 7.62 2.34
N GLY A 264 -28.39 7.71 1.92
CA GLY A 264 -28.00 7.90 0.51
C GLY A 264 -27.97 6.63 -0.34
N ALA A 265 -28.26 5.44 0.24
CA ALA A 265 -28.19 4.16 -0.44
C ALA A 265 -29.05 3.09 0.25
N ARG A 266 -29.37 2.02 -0.49
CA ARG A 266 -30.10 0.87 0.08
C ARG A 266 -29.17 0.06 0.96
N TYR A 267 -29.56 -0.14 2.21
CA TYR A 267 -28.85 -1.02 3.15
C TYR A 267 -29.16 -2.50 2.88
N VAL A 268 -28.12 -3.34 2.93
CA VAL A 268 -28.17 -4.80 2.79
C VAL A 268 -27.55 -5.42 4.04
N GLU A 269 -28.32 -6.14 4.84
CA GLU A 269 -27.89 -6.69 6.12
C GLU A 269 -26.80 -7.77 5.93
N ASN A 270 -26.99 -8.70 4.99
CA ASN A 270 -25.95 -9.65 4.60
C ASN A 270 -25.01 -9.02 3.55
N GLY A 271 -24.07 -8.22 4.01
CA GLY A 271 -23.14 -7.47 3.16
C GLY A 271 -22.33 -8.33 2.20
N SER A 272 -22.01 -9.58 2.57
CA SER A 272 -21.19 -10.49 1.73
C SER A 272 -21.87 -10.79 0.38
N THR A 273 -23.20 -10.74 0.30
CA THR A 273 -23.92 -10.96 -0.96
C THR A 273 -23.64 -9.86 -2.00
N VAL A 274 -23.20 -8.69 -1.57
CA VAL A 274 -22.89 -7.57 -2.47
C VAL A 274 -21.54 -7.79 -3.19
N LEU A 275 -20.67 -8.69 -2.74
CA LEU A 275 -19.51 -9.17 -3.51
C LEU A 275 -19.92 -9.79 -4.86
N GLU A 276 -21.12 -10.39 -4.92
CA GLU A 276 -21.67 -11.07 -6.09
C GLU A 276 -22.50 -10.15 -6.99
N LYS A 277 -22.66 -8.86 -6.59
CA LYS A 277 -23.39 -7.87 -7.39
C LYS A 277 -22.63 -7.56 -8.68
N ALA A 278 -23.36 -7.52 -9.80
CA ALA A 278 -22.80 -7.16 -11.10
C ALA A 278 -22.13 -5.77 -11.06
N CYS A 279 -20.85 -5.73 -11.41
CA CYS A 279 -20.05 -4.50 -11.50
C CYS A 279 -18.93 -4.64 -12.55
N ASP A 280 -18.28 -3.54 -12.87
CA ASP A 280 -17.14 -3.57 -13.81
C ASP A 280 -15.83 -3.87 -13.05
N ILE A 281 -15.71 -3.32 -11.83
CA ILE A 281 -14.52 -3.42 -10.98
C ILE A 281 -14.92 -3.80 -9.55
N LEU A 282 -14.29 -4.83 -9.01
CA LEU A 282 -14.44 -5.25 -7.61
C LEU A 282 -13.13 -5.00 -6.84
N ILE A 283 -13.21 -4.28 -5.71
CA ILE A 283 -12.07 -3.91 -4.87
C ILE A 283 -12.20 -4.54 -3.47
N PRO A 284 -11.69 -5.76 -3.25
CA PRO A 284 -11.59 -6.33 -1.92
C PRO A 284 -10.46 -5.65 -1.14
N ALA A 285 -10.83 -4.82 -0.14
CA ALA A 285 -9.89 -4.01 0.66
C ALA A 285 -9.98 -4.27 2.17
N ALA A 286 -10.62 -5.37 2.60
CA ALA A 286 -10.84 -5.66 4.03
C ALA A 286 -10.02 -6.85 4.53
N HIS A 287 -10.32 -8.07 4.07
CA HIS A 287 -9.78 -9.31 4.63
C HIS A 287 -9.23 -10.24 3.56
N GLU A 288 -8.35 -11.14 3.98
CA GLU A 288 -7.90 -12.28 3.18
C GLU A 288 -9.03 -13.30 2.96
N GLY A 289 -8.97 -14.05 1.85
CA GLY A 289 -9.84 -15.19 1.56
C GLY A 289 -11.32 -14.89 1.39
N VAL A 290 -11.71 -13.62 1.21
CA VAL A 290 -13.12 -13.20 1.06
C VAL A 290 -13.74 -13.70 -0.25
N ILE A 291 -12.91 -13.92 -1.27
CA ILE A 291 -13.31 -14.58 -2.52
C ILE A 291 -12.66 -15.95 -2.54
N ASN A 292 -13.49 -16.98 -2.44
CA ASN A 292 -13.07 -18.37 -2.28
C ASN A 292 -13.93 -19.32 -3.14
N LEU A 293 -13.75 -20.63 -3.00
CA LEU A 293 -14.47 -21.63 -3.78
C LEU A 293 -16.00 -21.56 -3.61
N GLU A 294 -16.49 -21.04 -2.49
CA GLU A 294 -17.93 -20.97 -2.21
C GLU A 294 -18.63 -19.88 -3.01
N ASN A 295 -17.96 -18.75 -3.30
CA ASN A 295 -18.58 -17.61 -3.95
C ASN A 295 -18.01 -17.26 -5.34
N ALA A 296 -16.80 -17.71 -5.70
CA ALA A 296 -16.12 -17.34 -6.93
C ALA A 296 -16.96 -17.55 -8.19
N ALA A 297 -17.74 -18.64 -8.25
CA ALA A 297 -18.61 -18.95 -9.41
C ALA A 297 -19.72 -17.89 -9.60
N ARG A 298 -20.17 -17.22 -8.53
CA ARG A 298 -21.24 -16.22 -8.55
C ARG A 298 -20.74 -14.78 -8.68
N ILE A 299 -19.43 -14.52 -8.53
CA ILE A 299 -18.84 -13.19 -8.74
C ILE A 299 -19.08 -12.76 -10.20
N ASP A 300 -19.69 -11.58 -10.37
CA ASP A 300 -20.01 -11.02 -11.67
C ASP A 300 -19.30 -9.66 -11.85
N THR A 301 -18.03 -9.74 -12.23
CA THR A 301 -17.18 -8.56 -12.49
C THR A 301 -16.24 -8.81 -13.66
N LYS A 302 -15.67 -7.75 -14.21
CA LYS A 302 -14.65 -7.84 -15.27
C LYS A 302 -13.24 -7.79 -14.71
N VAL A 303 -13.03 -6.97 -13.68
CA VAL A 303 -11.73 -6.75 -13.08
C VAL A 303 -11.84 -6.86 -11.56
N ILE A 304 -10.94 -7.61 -10.94
CA ILE A 304 -10.72 -7.59 -9.49
C ILE A 304 -9.37 -6.93 -9.24
N ILE A 305 -9.32 -5.93 -8.36
CA ILE A 305 -8.06 -5.37 -7.91
C ILE A 305 -7.89 -5.63 -6.41
N GLU A 306 -6.88 -6.39 -6.06
CA GLU A 306 -6.63 -6.86 -4.70
C GLU A 306 -5.99 -5.78 -3.84
N ALA A 307 -6.81 -4.98 -3.19
CA ALA A 307 -6.35 -3.94 -2.27
C ALA A 307 -5.94 -4.47 -0.89
N ALA A 308 -6.59 -5.54 -0.40
CA ALA A 308 -6.15 -6.32 0.75
C ALA A 308 -5.04 -7.32 0.37
N ASN A 309 -4.40 -7.96 1.35
CA ASN A 309 -3.47 -9.04 1.09
C ASN A 309 -4.24 -10.36 0.93
N GLY A 310 -4.00 -11.09 -0.16
CA GLY A 310 -4.58 -12.41 -0.42
C GLY A 310 -6.12 -12.49 -0.35
N PRO A 311 -6.89 -11.53 -0.89
CA PRO A 311 -8.35 -11.57 -0.76
C PRO A 311 -9.00 -12.65 -1.63
N VAL A 312 -8.30 -13.08 -2.69
CA VAL A 312 -8.73 -14.16 -3.58
C VAL A 312 -7.90 -15.40 -3.30
N THR A 313 -8.56 -16.53 -2.98
CA THR A 313 -7.88 -17.81 -2.77
C THR A 313 -7.44 -18.43 -4.10
N ALA A 314 -6.43 -19.30 -4.08
CA ALA A 314 -5.88 -19.91 -5.29
C ALA A 314 -6.95 -20.66 -6.12
N GLY A 315 -7.83 -21.42 -5.47
CA GLY A 315 -8.91 -22.11 -6.18
C GLY A 315 -9.97 -21.18 -6.76
N ALA A 316 -10.23 -20.04 -6.11
CA ALA A 316 -11.12 -19.01 -6.65
C ALA A 316 -10.50 -18.29 -7.84
N ASP A 317 -9.19 -18.04 -7.82
CA ASP A 317 -8.44 -17.43 -8.93
C ASP A 317 -8.60 -18.24 -10.23
N GLU A 318 -8.50 -19.57 -10.16
CA GLU A 318 -8.71 -20.45 -11.31
C GLU A 318 -10.12 -20.30 -11.89
N ILE A 319 -11.16 -20.36 -11.03
CA ILE A 319 -12.56 -20.19 -11.47
C ILE A 319 -12.79 -18.83 -12.12
N LEU A 320 -12.27 -17.76 -11.52
CA LEU A 320 -12.44 -16.40 -12.02
C LEU A 320 -11.73 -16.20 -13.37
N ARG A 321 -10.53 -16.73 -13.51
CA ARG A 321 -9.77 -16.69 -14.76
C ARG A 321 -10.51 -17.44 -15.87
N ASP A 322 -11.06 -18.61 -15.60
CA ASP A 322 -11.85 -19.38 -16.58
C ASP A 322 -13.13 -18.63 -17.00
N LYS A 323 -13.64 -17.73 -16.17
CA LYS A 323 -14.74 -16.79 -16.48
C LYS A 323 -14.29 -15.55 -17.28
N GLY A 324 -12.98 -15.39 -17.52
CA GLY A 324 -12.42 -14.20 -18.19
C GLY A 324 -12.27 -12.97 -17.29
N VAL A 325 -12.33 -13.13 -15.98
CA VAL A 325 -12.05 -12.07 -15.02
C VAL A 325 -10.54 -11.83 -14.93
N VAL A 326 -10.09 -10.60 -15.03
CA VAL A 326 -8.68 -10.25 -14.81
C VAL A 326 -8.49 -9.82 -13.35
N ILE A 327 -7.49 -10.43 -12.69
CA ILE A 327 -7.11 -10.08 -11.32
C ILE A 327 -5.81 -9.29 -11.34
N ILE A 328 -5.86 -8.04 -10.87
CA ILE A 328 -4.68 -7.23 -10.60
C ILE A 328 -4.18 -7.60 -9.20
N PRO A 329 -3.01 -8.26 -9.07
CA PRO A 329 -2.62 -8.92 -7.83
C PRO A 329 -2.19 -7.95 -6.74
N ASP A 330 -2.39 -8.34 -5.49
CA ASP A 330 -2.11 -7.59 -4.28
C ASP A 330 -0.65 -7.15 -4.16
N MET A 331 0.30 -8.00 -4.56
CA MET A 331 1.72 -7.66 -4.51
C MET A 331 2.09 -6.43 -5.37
N TYR A 332 1.25 -6.09 -6.35
CA TYR A 332 1.35 -4.85 -7.14
C TYR A 332 0.35 -3.80 -6.63
N ALA A 333 -0.94 -4.12 -6.58
CA ALA A 333 -2.03 -3.17 -6.35
C ALA A 333 -1.86 -2.38 -5.04
N ASN A 334 -1.48 -3.04 -3.94
CA ASN A 334 -1.30 -2.41 -2.64
C ASN A 334 0.16 -2.02 -2.33
N ALA A 335 1.06 -2.07 -3.33
CA ALA A 335 2.47 -1.72 -3.15
C ALA A 335 2.72 -0.21 -2.93
N GLY A 336 1.73 0.64 -3.15
CA GLY A 336 1.85 2.08 -2.88
C GLY A 336 2.33 2.40 -1.46
N GLY A 337 1.89 1.61 -0.49
CA GLY A 337 2.33 1.75 0.90
C GLY A 337 3.83 1.55 1.11
N VAL A 338 4.43 0.53 0.51
CA VAL A 338 5.88 0.29 0.63
C VAL A 338 6.69 1.27 -0.20
N THR A 339 6.20 1.69 -1.36
CA THR A 339 6.84 2.70 -2.21
C THR A 339 6.97 4.04 -1.47
N VAL A 340 5.90 4.52 -0.84
CA VAL A 340 5.96 5.76 -0.05
C VAL A 340 6.76 5.57 1.25
N SER A 341 6.77 4.37 1.82
CA SER A 341 7.68 4.06 2.93
C SER A 341 9.16 4.15 2.53
N TYR A 342 9.50 3.78 1.30
CA TYR A 342 10.85 3.98 0.76
C TYR A 342 11.19 5.47 0.67
N PHE A 343 10.29 6.30 0.17
CA PHE A 343 10.51 7.75 0.12
C PHE A 343 10.69 8.37 1.53
N GLU A 344 9.93 7.90 2.53
CA GLU A 344 10.11 8.32 3.92
C GLU A 344 11.50 7.97 4.45
N TRP A 345 11.95 6.74 4.19
CA TRP A 345 13.27 6.28 4.61
C TRP A 345 14.38 7.11 3.96
N VAL A 346 14.35 7.33 2.64
CA VAL A 346 15.30 8.18 1.92
C VAL A 346 15.30 9.61 2.45
N LYS A 347 14.11 10.20 2.69
CA LYS A 347 13.97 11.52 3.28
C LYS A 347 14.68 11.62 4.63
N ASN A 348 14.55 10.58 5.48
CA ASN A 348 15.18 10.57 6.79
C ASN A 348 16.70 10.37 6.72
N LEU A 349 17.21 9.61 5.75
CA LEU A 349 18.65 9.44 5.51
C LEU A 349 19.30 10.68 4.90
N SER A 350 18.60 11.36 4.00
CA SER A 350 19.15 12.55 3.32
C SER A 350 19.21 13.78 4.21
N HIS A 351 18.51 13.78 5.35
CA HIS A 351 18.37 14.93 6.27
C HIS A 351 17.84 16.21 5.59
N ILE A 352 17.27 16.10 4.38
CA ILE A 352 16.73 17.20 3.59
C ILE A 352 15.21 17.05 3.50
N ARG A 353 14.50 18.18 3.55
CA ARG A 353 13.06 18.19 3.28
C ARG A 353 12.82 18.12 1.79
N PHE A 354 12.09 17.07 1.33
CA PHE A 354 11.71 16.92 -0.06
C PHE A 354 11.02 18.18 -0.61
N GLY A 355 11.46 18.59 -1.79
CA GLY A 355 10.87 19.68 -2.56
C GLY A 355 11.21 21.11 -2.07
N ARG A 356 11.72 21.32 -0.85
CA ARG A 356 11.85 22.70 -0.32
C ARG A 356 12.83 23.58 -1.10
N MET A 357 13.96 23.06 -1.52
CA MET A 357 14.94 23.84 -2.32
C MET A 357 14.51 23.91 -3.78
N GLN A 358 14.07 22.79 -4.33
CA GLN A 358 13.60 22.67 -5.71
C GLN A 358 12.37 23.55 -5.96
N ARG A 359 11.41 23.55 -5.04
CA ARG A 359 10.21 24.37 -5.11
C ARG A 359 10.52 25.85 -5.29
N ARG A 360 11.50 26.42 -4.57
CA ARG A 360 11.89 27.84 -4.70
C ARG A 360 12.46 28.17 -6.06
N GLU A 361 13.26 27.25 -6.63
CA GLU A 361 13.81 27.41 -7.97
C GLU A 361 12.72 27.30 -9.03
N GLU A 362 11.81 26.33 -8.89
CA GLU A 362 10.64 26.17 -9.77
C GLU A 362 9.75 27.41 -9.72
N GLU A 363 9.41 27.90 -8.52
CA GLU A 363 8.64 29.14 -8.34
C GLU A 363 9.33 30.34 -8.99
N ALA A 364 10.64 30.48 -8.85
CA ALA A 364 11.40 31.56 -9.47
C ALA A 364 11.36 31.47 -11.01
N ARG A 365 11.57 30.29 -11.57
CA ARG A 365 11.51 30.06 -13.02
C ARG A 365 10.10 30.25 -13.57
N ASN A 366 9.08 29.76 -12.87
CA ASN A 366 7.69 29.93 -13.24
C ASN A 366 7.27 31.41 -13.20
N ASN A 367 7.75 32.16 -12.21
CA ASN A 367 7.53 33.62 -12.14
C ASN A 367 8.09 34.38 -13.36
N LEU A 368 9.28 33.98 -13.85
CA LEU A 368 9.85 34.58 -15.06
C LEU A 368 8.96 34.31 -16.28
N LEU A 369 8.49 33.05 -16.45
CA LEU A 369 7.60 32.71 -17.58
C LEU A 369 6.26 33.45 -17.47
N VAL A 370 5.64 33.45 -16.29
CA VAL A 370 4.37 34.18 -16.08
C VAL A 370 4.53 35.67 -16.35
N ALA A 371 5.67 36.30 -15.97
CA ALA A 371 5.93 37.71 -16.27
C ALA A 371 6.00 37.95 -17.78
N GLU A 372 6.59 37.07 -18.57
CA GLU A 372 6.61 37.21 -20.04
C GLU A 372 5.21 36.98 -20.65
N LEU A 373 4.45 36.02 -20.12
CA LEU A 373 3.08 35.77 -20.55
C LEU A 373 2.14 36.93 -20.18
N ASP A 374 2.34 37.59 -19.03
CA ASP A 374 1.62 38.82 -18.64
C ASP A 374 1.93 39.99 -19.59
N ARG A 375 3.17 40.08 -20.10
CA ARG A 375 3.51 41.08 -21.14
C ARG A 375 2.84 40.78 -22.47
N LEU A 376 2.75 39.49 -22.83
CA LEU A 376 2.07 39.05 -24.04
C LEU A 376 0.56 39.34 -23.96
N ASP A 377 -0.05 39.11 -22.77
CA ASP A 377 -1.45 39.45 -22.49
C ASP A 377 -1.73 40.95 -22.73
N GLN A 378 -0.89 41.82 -22.20
CA GLN A 378 -0.99 43.27 -22.42
C GLN A 378 -0.88 43.64 -23.91
N TYR A 379 -0.09 42.90 -24.70
CA TYR A 379 0.06 43.13 -26.12
C TYR A 379 -1.13 42.60 -26.95
N LEU A 380 -1.72 41.44 -26.59
CA LEU A 380 -2.82 40.82 -27.27
C LEU A 380 -4.20 41.38 -26.89
N GLY A 381 -4.30 42.05 -25.74
CA GLY A 381 -5.55 42.60 -25.20
C GLY A 381 -6.60 41.53 -24.99
N ASP A 382 -7.87 41.84 -25.23
CA ASP A 382 -9.01 40.96 -24.98
C ASP A 382 -9.03 39.61 -25.76
N ARG A 383 -7.98 39.35 -26.55
CA ARG A 383 -7.89 38.11 -27.34
C ARG A 383 -7.37 36.90 -26.54
N TRP A 384 -6.68 37.13 -25.45
CA TRP A 384 -6.13 36.08 -24.61
C TRP A 384 -5.82 36.65 -23.21
N SER A 385 -6.10 35.86 -22.17
CA SER A 385 -5.66 36.16 -20.82
C SER A 385 -5.47 34.87 -20.03
N MET A 386 -4.49 34.85 -19.11
CA MET A 386 -4.39 33.81 -18.11
C MET A 386 -5.44 33.99 -17.05
N THR A 387 -6.16 32.89 -16.70
CA THR A 387 -7.06 32.93 -15.55
C THR A 387 -6.26 33.05 -14.25
N PRO A 388 -6.78 33.76 -13.24
CA PRO A 388 -6.13 33.87 -11.93
C PRO A 388 -5.81 32.49 -11.32
N GLU A 389 -6.72 31.53 -11.47
CA GLU A 389 -6.60 30.15 -10.95
C GLU A 389 -5.42 29.42 -11.62
N PHE A 390 -5.29 29.49 -12.95
CA PHE A 390 -4.17 28.92 -13.68
C PHE A 390 -2.85 29.55 -13.23
N LYS A 391 -2.82 30.87 -13.09
CA LYS A 391 -1.63 31.61 -12.66
C LYS A 391 -1.18 31.20 -11.27
N GLU A 392 -2.10 31.10 -10.31
CA GLU A 392 -1.82 30.64 -8.94
C GLU A 392 -1.29 29.20 -8.93
N GLN A 393 -1.97 28.30 -9.65
CA GLN A 393 -1.59 26.89 -9.73
C GLN A 393 -0.22 26.72 -10.41
N TYR A 394 0.05 27.43 -11.49
CA TYR A 394 1.31 27.35 -12.23
C TYR A 394 2.50 27.93 -11.45
N LEU A 395 2.28 29.00 -10.69
CA LEU A 395 3.33 29.64 -9.88
C LEU A 395 3.74 28.78 -8.68
N ARG A 396 2.85 27.90 -8.21
CA ARG A 396 3.10 27.02 -7.09
C ARG A 396 4.04 25.88 -7.51
N GLY A 397 5.27 25.86 -7.01
CA GLY A 397 6.18 24.72 -7.18
C GLY A 397 5.70 23.48 -6.41
N ALA A 398 6.15 22.30 -6.82
CA ALA A 398 5.78 21.04 -6.21
C ALA A 398 6.18 20.96 -4.74
N GLY A 399 5.23 20.64 -3.87
CA GLY A 399 5.46 20.31 -2.47
C GLY A 399 5.82 18.85 -2.26
N GLU A 400 6.02 18.47 -1.00
CA GLU A 400 6.34 17.08 -0.64
C GLU A 400 5.25 16.09 -1.12
N LEU A 401 3.98 16.44 -0.96
CA LEU A 401 2.86 15.57 -1.36
C LEU A 401 2.83 15.33 -2.87
N GLU A 402 2.98 16.40 -3.66
CA GLU A 402 2.98 16.31 -5.13
C GLU A 402 4.15 15.47 -5.64
N LEU A 403 5.35 15.61 -5.06
CA LEU A 403 6.51 14.79 -5.39
C LEU A 403 6.31 13.32 -5.02
N VAL A 404 5.73 13.04 -3.86
CA VAL A 404 5.42 11.67 -3.42
C VAL A 404 4.39 11.02 -4.35
N ARG A 405 3.32 11.74 -4.72
CA ARG A 405 2.31 11.25 -5.67
C ARG A 405 2.90 10.98 -7.05
N SER A 406 3.74 11.89 -7.56
CA SER A 406 4.42 11.72 -8.84
C SER A 406 5.36 10.52 -8.85
N GLY A 407 6.19 10.36 -7.80
CA GLY A 407 7.07 9.20 -7.69
C GLY A 407 6.31 7.87 -7.53
N LEU A 408 5.17 7.89 -6.83
CA LEU A 408 4.31 6.73 -6.72
C LEU A 408 3.66 6.38 -8.06
N ASP A 409 3.12 7.36 -8.80
CA ASP A 409 2.53 7.15 -10.13
C ASP A 409 3.54 6.54 -11.09
N ASP A 410 4.76 7.08 -11.15
CA ASP A 410 5.83 6.57 -12.00
C ASP A 410 6.20 5.12 -11.66
N THR A 411 6.33 4.80 -10.37
CA THR A 411 6.59 3.43 -9.90
C THR A 411 5.49 2.46 -10.33
N MET A 412 4.23 2.85 -10.12
CA MET A 412 3.09 2.00 -10.49
C MET A 412 3.01 1.80 -11.99
N ARG A 413 3.22 2.86 -12.77
CA ARG A 413 3.21 2.82 -14.24
C ARG A 413 4.28 1.90 -14.80
N ILE A 414 5.53 2.07 -14.39
CA ILE A 414 6.65 1.24 -14.88
C ILE A 414 6.44 -0.22 -14.51
N THR A 415 6.03 -0.48 -13.28
CA THR A 415 5.80 -1.85 -12.81
C THR A 415 4.66 -2.52 -13.59
N TYR A 416 3.56 -1.81 -13.84
CA TYR A 416 2.46 -2.37 -14.63
C TYR A 416 2.91 -2.70 -16.06
N GLN A 417 3.62 -1.79 -16.72
CA GLN A 417 4.14 -2.02 -18.05
C GLN A 417 4.98 -3.30 -18.12
N GLN A 418 5.92 -3.48 -17.17
CA GLN A 418 6.74 -4.71 -17.10
C GLN A 418 5.88 -5.96 -16.90
N MET A 419 4.83 -5.89 -16.07
CA MET A 419 3.91 -7.02 -15.83
C MET A 419 3.10 -7.36 -17.08
N SER A 420 2.52 -6.38 -17.74
CA SER A 420 1.73 -6.57 -18.98
C SER A 420 2.61 -7.12 -20.12
N GLU A 421 3.82 -6.57 -20.31
CA GLU A 421 4.78 -7.08 -21.29
C GLU A 421 5.14 -8.54 -21.00
N ARG A 422 5.41 -8.92 -19.74
CA ARG A 422 5.71 -10.29 -19.33
C ARG A 422 4.52 -11.22 -19.58
N TRP A 423 3.30 -10.77 -19.28
CA TRP A 423 2.08 -11.53 -19.50
C TRP A 423 1.87 -11.86 -20.97
N HIS A 424 2.06 -10.88 -21.86
CA HIS A 424 1.82 -11.07 -23.30
C HIS A 424 2.98 -11.66 -24.10
N SER A 425 4.19 -11.62 -23.57
CA SER A 425 5.39 -12.10 -24.29
C SER A 425 5.66 -13.61 -24.13
N HIS A 426 4.98 -14.29 -23.19
CA HIS A 426 5.23 -15.70 -22.89
C HIS A 426 3.90 -16.48 -22.84
N ASN A 427 3.74 -17.48 -23.71
CA ASN A 427 2.50 -18.27 -23.82
C ASN A 427 2.14 -19.08 -22.57
N ASP A 428 3.08 -19.34 -21.69
CA ASP A 428 2.92 -20.05 -20.43
C ASP A 428 2.58 -19.15 -19.24
N VAL A 429 2.62 -17.83 -19.43
CA VAL A 429 2.19 -16.85 -18.42
C VAL A 429 0.71 -16.57 -18.59
N LYS A 430 -0.10 -17.13 -17.68
CA LYS A 430 -1.56 -17.13 -17.83
C LYS A 430 -2.26 -15.88 -17.31
N ASP A 431 -1.62 -15.12 -16.42
CA ASP A 431 -2.22 -14.00 -15.71
C ASP A 431 -1.17 -13.01 -15.16
N LEU A 432 -1.65 -11.86 -14.72
CA LEU A 432 -0.81 -10.79 -14.14
C LEU A 432 -0.13 -11.23 -12.83
N ARG A 433 -0.73 -12.11 -12.02
CA ARG A 433 -0.14 -12.62 -10.80
C ARG A 433 1.11 -13.44 -11.09
N THR A 434 1.02 -14.36 -12.07
CA THR A 434 2.16 -15.15 -12.53
C THR A 434 3.26 -14.25 -13.09
N ALA A 435 2.91 -13.26 -13.91
CA ALA A 435 3.85 -12.27 -14.44
C ALA A 435 4.56 -11.51 -13.32
N ALA A 436 3.82 -11.04 -12.30
CA ALA A 436 4.36 -10.32 -11.15
C ALA A 436 5.35 -11.15 -10.35
N PHE A 437 5.01 -12.41 -10.02
CA PHE A 437 5.93 -13.31 -9.32
C PHE A 437 7.19 -13.61 -10.14
N MET A 438 7.06 -13.88 -11.44
CA MET A 438 8.22 -14.11 -12.31
C MET A 438 9.17 -12.92 -12.32
N LEU A 439 8.66 -11.69 -12.48
CA LEU A 439 9.46 -10.47 -12.44
C LEU A 439 10.16 -10.28 -11.10
N ALA A 440 9.42 -10.46 -9.99
CA ALA A 440 9.99 -10.33 -8.65
C ALA A 440 11.13 -11.35 -8.42
N ILE A 441 10.91 -12.62 -8.79
CA ILE A 441 11.91 -13.67 -8.62
C ILE A 441 13.15 -13.42 -9.51
N ASP A 442 12.97 -12.94 -10.76
CA ASP A 442 14.09 -12.58 -11.64
C ASP A 442 14.96 -11.48 -11.01
N LYS A 443 14.33 -10.44 -10.44
CA LYS A 443 15.03 -9.33 -9.77
C LYS A 443 15.76 -9.78 -8.50
N ILE A 444 15.13 -10.64 -7.67
CA ILE A 444 15.75 -11.21 -6.47
C ILE A 444 16.96 -12.10 -6.86
N ALA A 445 16.79 -12.95 -7.87
CA ALA A 445 17.85 -13.82 -8.36
C ALA A 445 19.03 -12.99 -8.91
N ALA A 446 18.75 -11.90 -9.62
CA ALA A 446 19.80 -10.99 -10.09
C ALA A 446 20.55 -10.35 -8.92
N GLY A 447 19.84 -9.95 -7.85
CA GLY A 447 20.45 -9.42 -6.63
C GLY A 447 21.40 -10.42 -5.95
N TYR A 448 21.00 -11.68 -5.82
CA TYR A 448 21.85 -12.72 -5.25
C TYR A 448 23.06 -13.04 -6.14
N ARG A 449 22.86 -13.15 -7.46
CA ARG A 449 23.99 -13.35 -8.41
C ARG A 449 25.01 -12.21 -8.35
N ALA A 450 24.55 -10.96 -8.21
CA ALA A 450 25.45 -9.82 -8.05
C ALA A 450 26.29 -9.89 -6.76
N LYS A 451 25.80 -10.58 -5.73
CA LYS A 451 26.52 -10.86 -4.47
C LYS A 451 27.41 -12.12 -4.54
N GLY A 452 27.46 -12.82 -5.67
CA GLY A 452 28.28 -14.02 -5.87
C GLY A 452 27.62 -15.31 -5.34
N ILE A 453 26.30 -15.33 -5.21
CA ILE A 453 25.51 -16.48 -4.78
C ILE A 453 24.74 -17.07 -5.96
#